data_a659e44283430bca98cc9b971cb431bb
#
_entry.id   a659e44283430bca98cc9b971cb431bb
#
_cell.length_a   1.000
_cell.length_b   1.000
_cell.length_c   1.000
_cell.angle_alpha   90.00
_cell.angle_beta   90.00
_cell.angle_gamma   90.00
#
_symmetry.space_group_name_H-M   'P 1'
#
loop_
_entity.id
_entity.type
_entity.pdbx_description
1 polymer ?
#
loop_
_entity_poly.entity_id
_entity_poly.type
_entity_poly.pdbx_seq_one_letter_code
_entity_poly.pdbx_strand_id
1 'polypeptide(L)'
;MKNKKWISLAAAVILAVTALPMTAFAAEKDGGEEKLTKVTLNEVAHSIFYAPQYVAIEEGYFSEEGLDLTLITGFGADKVLTALISGEADIGFMGAEASIYAYQQLLMD
;
A
#
# COMPACT_ATOMS: atom_id res chain seq x y z
N MET A 1 5.20 60.77 -35.51
CA MET A 1 3.96 60.12 -34.98
C MET A 1 3.68 58.79 -35.64
N LYS A 2 4.68 57.97 -35.90
CA LYS A 2 4.50 56.64 -36.55
C LYS A 2 4.64 55.44 -35.57
N ASN A 3 4.88 55.65 -34.30
CA ASN A 3 5.23 54.58 -33.36
C ASN A 3 4.10 54.11 -32.43
N LYS A 4 2.90 54.73 -32.46
CA LYS A 4 1.78 54.36 -31.60
C LYS A 4 1.06 53.10 -32.01
N LYS A 5 1.10 52.76 -33.30
CA LYS A 5 0.39 51.53 -33.81
C LYS A 5 1.18 50.25 -33.58
N TRP A 6 2.48 50.31 -33.45
CA TRP A 6 3.35 49.18 -33.18
C TRP A 6 3.32 48.76 -31.73
N ILE A 7 3.21 49.76 -30.82
CA ILE A 7 3.09 49.49 -29.39
C ILE A 7 1.78 48.79 -29.05
N SER A 8 0.68 49.11 -29.72
CA SER A 8 -0.60 48.48 -29.55
C SER A 8 -0.60 47.01 -30.03
N LEU A 9 0.14 46.69 -31.08
CA LEU A 9 0.27 45.32 -31.57
C LEU A 9 1.17 44.48 -30.68
N ALA A 10 2.21 45.04 -30.10
CA ALA A 10 3.06 44.33 -29.13
C ALA A 10 2.33 44.05 -27.82
N ALA A 11 1.49 44.97 -27.34
CA ALA A 11 0.68 44.78 -26.16
C ALA A 11 -0.41 43.69 -26.34
N ALA A 12 -1.01 43.57 -27.51
CA ALA A 12 -1.98 42.56 -27.81
C ALA A 12 -1.38 41.14 -27.90
N VAL A 13 -0.14 41.02 -28.37
CA VAL A 13 0.55 39.72 -28.41
C VAL A 13 0.96 39.25 -27.03
N ILE A 14 1.35 40.15 -26.13
CA ILE A 14 1.72 39.80 -24.75
C ILE A 14 0.49 39.36 -23.94
N LEU A 15 -0.69 39.93 -24.18
CA LEU A 15 -1.91 39.52 -23.49
C LEU A 15 -2.44 38.15 -23.96
N ALA A 16 -2.14 37.74 -25.16
CA ALA A 16 -2.60 36.46 -25.74
C ALA A 16 -1.80 35.27 -25.19
N VAL A 17 -0.58 35.48 -24.68
CA VAL A 17 0.26 34.38 -24.15
C VAL A 17 -0.07 34.05 -22.68
N THR A 18 -0.72 34.98 -21.95
CA THR A 18 -1.07 34.75 -20.54
C THR A 18 -2.42 34.08 -20.34
N ALA A 19 -3.18 33.81 -21.39
CA ALA A 19 -4.47 33.15 -21.34
C ALA A 19 -4.42 31.67 -21.78
N LEU A 20 -3.27 31.01 -21.64
CA LEU A 20 -3.25 29.56 -21.66
C LEU A 20 -3.96 29.07 -20.39
N PRO A 21 -5.06 28.32 -20.49
CA PRO A 21 -5.61 27.69 -19.31
C PRO A 21 -4.51 26.80 -18.76
N MET A 22 -4.02 27.13 -17.59
CA MET A 22 -3.33 26.18 -16.76
C MET A 22 -4.36 25.08 -16.49
N THR A 23 -4.43 24.09 -17.41
CA THR A 23 -5.02 22.82 -17.07
C THR A 23 -4.15 22.30 -15.95
N ALA A 24 -4.57 22.59 -14.72
CA ALA A 24 -4.13 21.83 -13.59
C ALA A 24 -4.27 20.38 -14.02
N PHE A 25 -3.16 19.68 -14.10
CA PHE A 25 -3.12 18.24 -14.08
C PHE A 25 -3.59 17.88 -12.67
N ALA A 26 -4.89 18.07 -12.43
CA ALA A 26 -5.56 17.31 -11.41
C ALA A 26 -5.44 15.89 -11.93
N ALA A 27 -4.52 15.13 -11.38
CA ALA A 27 -4.59 13.69 -11.45
C ALA A 27 -6.00 13.38 -10.97
N GLU A 28 -6.87 13.07 -11.91
CA GLU A 28 -8.17 12.48 -11.64
C GLU A 28 -7.83 11.21 -10.87
N LYS A 29 -7.93 11.30 -9.56
CA LYS A 29 -7.97 10.13 -8.71
C LYS A 29 -9.27 9.48 -9.12
N ASP A 30 -9.14 8.51 -10.03
CA ASP A 30 -10.25 7.66 -10.44
C ASP A 30 -10.89 7.14 -9.17
N GLY A 31 -12.10 7.60 -8.87
CA GLY A 31 -12.84 7.24 -7.67
C GLY A 31 -13.46 5.84 -7.76
N GLY A 32 -12.82 4.93 -8.46
CA GLY A 32 -13.06 3.51 -8.31
C GLY A 32 -12.64 3.11 -6.90
N GLU A 33 -13.51 2.52 -6.12
CA GLU A 33 -13.15 1.85 -4.86
C GLU A 33 -12.00 0.91 -5.18
N GLU A 34 -10.80 1.28 -4.75
CA GLU A 34 -9.60 0.47 -4.93
C GLU A 34 -9.85 -0.81 -4.13
N LYS A 35 -10.15 -1.90 -4.85
CA LYS A 35 -10.50 -3.18 -4.26
C LYS A 35 -9.27 -3.72 -3.55
N LEU A 36 -9.23 -3.55 -2.22
CA LEU A 36 -8.17 -4.06 -1.39
C LEU A 36 -8.06 -5.58 -1.49
N THR A 37 -6.83 -6.08 -1.55
CA THR A 37 -6.56 -7.52 -1.49
C THR A 37 -6.66 -7.99 -0.06
N LYS A 38 -7.53 -8.96 0.21
CA LYS A 38 -7.67 -9.55 1.55
C LYS A 38 -6.48 -10.42 1.86
N VAL A 39 -5.87 -10.20 3.02
CA VAL A 39 -4.72 -10.97 3.52
C VAL A 39 -4.96 -11.32 4.99
N THR A 40 -4.80 -12.58 5.33
CA THR A 40 -4.85 -13.06 6.71
C THR A 40 -3.42 -13.30 7.22
N LEU A 41 -3.03 -12.55 8.25
CA LEU A 41 -1.77 -12.71 8.95
C LEU A 41 -2.01 -13.41 10.29
N ASN A 42 -1.34 -14.55 10.51
CA ASN A 42 -1.41 -15.29 11.76
C ASN A 42 -0.12 -15.10 12.56
N GLU A 43 -0.22 -14.51 13.74
CA GLU A 43 0.91 -14.31 14.68
C GLU A 43 0.94 -15.38 15.77
N VAL A 44 2.13 -15.70 16.27
CA VAL A 44 2.30 -16.71 17.33
C VAL A 44 1.63 -16.30 18.64
N ALA A 45 1.75 -15.02 18.99
CA ALA A 45 1.20 -14.48 20.23
C ALA A 45 1.03 -12.96 20.08
N HIS A 46 0.04 -12.39 20.75
CA HIS A 46 -0.08 -10.93 20.83
C HIS A 46 0.97 -10.41 21.82
N SER A 47 1.97 -9.68 21.32
CA SER A 47 3.14 -9.30 22.11
C SER A 47 3.66 -7.92 21.77
N ILE A 48 4.16 -7.20 22.78
CA ILE A 48 4.82 -5.90 22.60
C ILE A 48 6.03 -5.98 21.65
N PHE A 49 6.64 -7.13 21.49
CA PHE A 49 7.73 -7.33 20.52
C PHE A 49 7.28 -7.15 19.07
N TYR A 50 5.98 -7.22 18.82
CA TYR A 50 5.37 -7.04 17.51
C TYR A 50 4.75 -5.64 17.33
N ALA A 51 5.06 -4.71 18.23
CA ALA A 51 4.50 -3.36 18.21
C ALA A 51 4.61 -2.65 16.85
N PRO A 52 5.70 -2.75 16.07
CA PRO A 52 5.75 -2.14 14.74
C PRO A 52 4.65 -2.64 13.79
N GLN A 53 4.29 -3.93 13.87
CA GLN A 53 3.20 -4.52 13.09
C GLN A 53 1.85 -3.92 13.49
N TYR A 54 1.59 -3.77 14.79
CA TYR A 54 0.34 -3.20 15.28
C TYR A 54 0.22 -1.72 14.93
N VAL A 55 1.30 -0.96 15.01
CA VAL A 55 1.32 0.44 14.56
C VAL A 55 0.99 0.52 13.08
N ALA A 56 1.58 -0.33 12.24
CA ALA A 56 1.29 -0.35 10.81
C ALA A 56 -0.19 -0.67 10.50
N ILE A 57 -0.83 -1.52 11.31
CA ILE A 57 -2.25 -1.84 11.19
C ILE A 57 -3.10 -0.62 11.60
N GLU A 58 -2.84 -0.03 12.77
CA GLU A 58 -3.62 1.08 13.33
C GLU A 58 -3.47 2.36 12.49
N GLU A 59 -2.29 2.64 11.96
CA GLU A 59 -2.02 3.79 11.09
C GLU A 59 -2.51 3.59 9.65
N GLY A 60 -2.99 2.39 9.29
CA GLY A 60 -3.56 2.10 7.98
C GLY A 60 -2.54 1.88 6.87
N TYR A 61 -1.27 1.65 7.17
CA TYR A 61 -0.21 1.48 6.16
C TYR A 61 -0.46 0.28 5.24
N PHE A 62 -1.10 -0.78 5.73
CA PHE A 62 -1.46 -1.91 4.88
C PHE A 62 -2.54 -1.54 3.86
N SER A 63 -3.54 -0.75 4.27
CA SER A 63 -4.58 -0.28 3.34
C SER A 63 -4.05 0.72 2.31
N GLU A 64 -3.06 1.55 2.67
CA GLU A 64 -2.36 2.42 1.73
C GLU A 64 -1.63 1.64 0.64
N GLU A 65 -1.16 0.43 0.96
CA GLU A 65 -0.52 -0.50 0.02
C GLU A 65 -1.52 -1.45 -0.68
N GLY A 66 -2.81 -1.19 -0.58
CA GLY A 66 -3.86 -1.97 -1.24
C GLY A 66 -4.21 -3.29 -0.55
N LEU A 67 -3.90 -3.43 0.75
CA LEU A 67 -4.16 -4.65 1.52
C LEU A 67 -5.24 -4.43 2.59
N ASP A 68 -6.21 -5.34 2.64
CA ASP A 68 -7.19 -5.48 3.73
C ASP A 68 -6.68 -6.59 4.66
N LEU A 69 -5.91 -6.19 5.69
CA LEU A 69 -5.23 -7.13 6.58
C LEU A 69 -6.13 -7.56 7.73
N THR A 70 -6.31 -8.87 7.89
CA THR A 70 -6.90 -9.50 9.07
C THR A 70 -5.80 -10.12 9.92
N LEU A 71 -5.67 -9.68 11.18
CA LEU A 71 -4.73 -10.26 12.14
C LEU A 71 -5.42 -11.30 13.00
N ILE A 72 -4.84 -12.50 13.08
CA ILE A 72 -5.26 -13.58 13.97
C ILE A 72 -4.08 -14.07 14.81
N THR A 73 -4.36 -14.61 16.00
CA THR A 73 -3.35 -15.13 16.92
C THR A 73 -3.49 -16.65 17.05
N GLY A 74 -2.46 -17.39 16.64
CA GLY A 74 -2.47 -18.85 16.64
C GLY A 74 -2.10 -19.50 17.98
N PHE A 75 -1.48 -18.74 18.89
CA PHE A 75 -1.01 -19.23 20.21
C PHE A 75 0.00 -20.39 20.12
N GLY A 76 0.89 -20.34 19.15
CA GLY A 76 1.99 -21.29 18.98
C GLY A 76 2.50 -21.34 17.55
N ALA A 77 3.80 -21.54 17.36
CA ALA A 77 4.43 -21.57 16.03
C ALA A 77 3.93 -22.77 15.20
N ASP A 78 3.66 -23.90 15.84
CA ASP A 78 3.06 -25.09 15.24
C ASP A 78 1.68 -24.82 14.65
N LYS A 79 0.86 -24.06 15.37
CA LYS A 79 -0.48 -23.67 14.91
C LYS A 79 -0.45 -22.66 13.78
N VAL A 80 0.46 -21.68 13.88
CA VAL A 80 0.66 -20.70 12.78
C VAL A 80 1.13 -21.43 11.53
N LEU A 81 2.07 -22.35 11.64
CA LEU A 81 2.53 -23.16 10.51
C LEU A 81 1.41 -24.01 9.92
N THR A 82 0.59 -24.63 10.78
CA THR A 82 -0.57 -25.41 10.33
C THR A 82 -1.55 -24.54 9.56
N ALA A 83 -1.88 -23.34 10.05
CA ALA A 83 -2.77 -22.41 9.37
C ALA A 83 -2.25 -21.96 7.99
N LEU A 84 -0.93 -21.80 7.84
CA LEU A 84 -0.31 -21.54 6.54
C LEU A 84 -0.45 -22.73 5.59
N ILE A 85 -0.15 -23.93 6.04
CA ILE A 85 -0.19 -25.14 5.19
C ILE A 85 -1.64 -25.47 4.79
N SER A 86 -2.61 -25.25 5.67
CA SER A 86 -4.02 -25.47 5.40
C SER A 86 -4.67 -24.38 4.53
N GLY A 87 -3.99 -23.23 4.35
CA GLY A 87 -4.55 -22.10 3.62
C GLY A 87 -5.52 -21.24 4.44
N GLU A 88 -5.57 -21.42 5.76
CA GLU A 88 -6.35 -20.57 6.66
C GLU A 88 -5.67 -19.20 6.90
N ALA A 89 -4.38 -19.12 6.68
CA ALA A 89 -3.61 -17.88 6.73
C ALA A 89 -2.72 -17.77 5.49
N ASP A 90 -2.54 -16.53 5.03
CA ASP A 90 -1.66 -16.20 3.89
C ASP A 90 -0.24 -15.92 4.36
N ILE A 91 -0.08 -15.36 5.57
CA ILE A 91 1.19 -14.99 6.16
C ILE A 91 1.25 -15.53 7.59
N GLY A 92 2.39 -16.17 7.94
CA GLY A 92 2.70 -16.57 9.30
C GLY A 92 3.80 -15.71 9.91
N PHE A 93 3.51 -15.07 11.03
CA PHE A 93 4.48 -14.28 11.79
C PHE A 93 4.96 -15.07 13.00
N MET A 94 6.12 -15.72 12.86
CA MET A 94 6.66 -16.67 13.83
C MET A 94 8.19 -16.68 13.76
N GLY A 95 8.82 -17.41 14.67
CA GLY A 95 10.28 -17.58 14.65
C GLY A 95 10.77 -18.28 13.38
N ALA A 96 11.97 -17.95 12.93
CA ALA A 96 12.54 -18.50 11.71
C ALA A 96 12.76 -20.01 11.76
N GLU A 97 12.86 -20.60 12.95
CA GLU A 97 12.95 -22.04 13.16
C GLU A 97 11.79 -22.83 12.57
N ALA A 98 10.58 -22.24 12.54
CA ALA A 98 9.42 -22.87 11.96
C ALA A 98 9.58 -23.14 10.45
N SER A 99 10.28 -22.27 9.74
CA SER A 99 10.57 -22.46 8.31
C SER A 99 11.50 -23.64 8.07
N ILE A 100 12.41 -23.91 9.00
CA ILE A 100 13.32 -25.06 8.96
C ILE A 100 12.53 -26.36 9.08
N TYR A 101 11.60 -26.42 10.01
CA TYR A 101 10.73 -27.59 10.19
C TYR A 101 9.82 -27.81 8.96
N ALA A 102 9.23 -26.75 8.42
CA ALA A 102 8.43 -26.86 7.20
C ALA A 102 9.26 -27.41 6.03
N TYR A 103 10.48 -26.92 5.85
CA TYR A 103 11.38 -27.39 4.80
C TYR A 103 11.76 -28.87 4.97
N GLN A 104 12.04 -29.29 6.21
CA GLN A 104 12.33 -30.70 6.51
C GLN A 104 11.17 -31.61 6.19
N GLN A 105 9.92 -31.20 6.48
CA GLN A 105 8.73 -31.98 6.13
C GLN A 105 8.57 -32.14 4.61
N LEU A 106 8.80 -31.06 3.85
CA LEU A 106 8.73 -31.10 2.39
C LEU A 106 9.76 -32.03 1.74
N LEU A 107 10.87 -32.32 2.44
CA LEU A 107 11.90 -33.25 1.93
C LEU A 107 11.63 -34.71 2.29
N MET A 108 10.68 -34.97 3.20
CA MET A 108 10.34 -36.33 3.66
C MET A 108 9.10 -36.93 2.99
N ASP A 109 8.35 -36.10 2.27
CA ASP A 109 7.20 -36.47 1.44
C ASP A 109 7.63 -36.73 -0.02
#